data_e1bb64870050da2a30ec74a27dde4092
#
_entry.id   e1bb64870050da2a30ec74a27dde4092
#
_cell.length_a   1.000
_cell.length_b   1.000
_cell.length_c   1.000
_cell.angle_alpha   90.00
_cell.angle_beta   90.00
_cell.angle_gamma   90.00
#
_symmetry.space_group_name_H-M   'P 1'
#
loop_
_entity.id
_entity.type
_entity.pdbx_description
1 polymer ?
#
loop_
_entity_poly.entity_id
_entity_poly.type
_entity_poly.pdbx_seq_one_letter_code
_entity_poly.pdbx_strand_id
1 'polypeptide(L)' 'MKVGELEVRYNVKDGIDEKIDDAIAKALKPLGYERWASGINLKTRVRDIAFDTKNHY' A
#
# COMPACT_ATOMS: atom_id res chain seq x y z
N MET A 1 -12.24 17.27 3.13
CA MET A 1 -11.94 15.99 2.49
C MET A 1 -10.46 15.87 2.20
N LYS A 2 -9.89 14.75 2.57
CA LYS A 2 -8.49 14.50 2.26
C LYS A 2 -8.34 13.91 0.87
N VAL A 3 -7.41 14.44 0.12
CA VAL A 3 -7.12 13.99 -1.23
C VAL A 3 -5.74 13.33 -1.23
N GLY A 4 -5.64 12.21 -1.87
CA GLY A 4 -4.35 11.56 -2.05
C GLY A 4 -4.02 10.46 -1.06
N GLU A 5 -4.84 10.29 -0.05
CA GLU A 5 -4.61 9.23 0.93
C GLU A 5 -5.28 7.93 0.48
N LEU A 6 -4.50 6.86 0.44
CA LEU A 6 -5.00 5.56 0.01
C LEU A 6 -4.37 4.47 0.87
N GLU A 7 -5.17 3.53 1.31
CA GLU A 7 -4.69 2.41 2.12
C GLU A 7 -5.09 1.11 1.46
N VAL A 8 -4.12 0.21 1.32
CA VAL A 8 -4.34 -1.11 0.73
C VAL A 8 -4.08 -2.16 1.79
N ARG A 9 -5.03 -3.07 1.94
CA ARG A 9 -4.91 -4.18 2.89
C ARG A 9 -5.23 -5.49 2.21
N TYR A 10 -4.43 -6.49 2.50
CA TYR A 10 -4.69 -7.83 1.99
C TYR A 10 -4.11 -8.88 2.92
N ASN A 11 -4.64 -10.08 2.84
CA ASN A 11 -4.18 -11.19 3.65
C ASN A 11 -2.94 -11.82 3.06
N VAL A 12 -1.98 -12.10 3.94
CA VAL A 12 -0.76 -12.83 3.55
C VAL A 12 -0.76 -14.16 4.29
N LYS A 13 -0.61 -15.25 3.55
CA LYS A 13 -0.63 -16.57 4.14
C LYS A 13 0.73 -16.97 4.69
N ASP A 14 1.76 -16.68 3.92
CA ASP A 14 3.11 -17.13 4.24
C ASP A 14 4.07 -15.97 4.50
N GLY A 15 3.53 -14.82 4.79
CA GLY A 15 4.32 -13.63 5.03
C GLY A 15 4.23 -12.63 3.88
N ILE A 16 5.10 -11.65 3.89
CA ILE A 16 5.08 -10.58 2.91
C ILE A 16 5.52 -11.08 1.54
N ASP A 17 4.71 -10.81 0.54
CA ASP A 17 5.03 -11.13 -0.84
C ASP A 17 5.40 -9.84 -1.57
N GLU A 18 6.67 -9.67 -1.84
CA GLU A 18 7.16 -8.47 -2.50
C GLU A 18 6.63 -8.31 -3.92
N LYS A 19 6.29 -9.41 -4.57
CA LYS A 19 5.73 -9.35 -5.91
C LYS A 19 4.36 -8.69 -5.91
N ILE A 20 3.56 -9.00 -4.90
CA ILE A 20 2.24 -8.38 -4.77
C ILE A 20 2.40 -6.91 -4.42
N ASP A 21 3.29 -6.60 -3.49
CA ASP A 21 3.54 -5.21 -3.10
C ASP A 21 4.02 -4.38 -4.29
N ASP A 22 4.92 -4.93 -5.08
CA ASP A 22 5.43 -4.24 -6.27
C ASP A 22 4.34 -4.04 -7.32
N ALA A 23 3.50 -5.05 -7.52
CA ALA A 23 2.42 -4.96 -8.48
C ALA A 23 1.44 -3.84 -8.08
N ILE A 24 1.13 -3.77 -6.80
CA ILE A 24 0.24 -2.72 -6.28
C ILE A 24 0.88 -1.34 -6.48
N ALA A 25 2.13 -1.19 -6.13
CA ALA A 25 2.84 0.08 -6.27
C ALA A 25 2.92 0.51 -7.74
N LYS A 26 3.20 -0.43 -8.63
CA LYS A 26 3.26 -0.14 -10.06
C LYS A 26 1.92 0.27 -10.63
N ALA A 27 0.86 -0.39 -10.18
CA ALA A 27 -0.49 -0.06 -10.64
C ALA A 27 -0.93 1.33 -10.20
N LEU A 28 -0.49 1.76 -9.03
CA LEU A 28 -0.90 3.04 -8.47
C LEU A 28 0.01 4.20 -8.90
N LYS A 29 1.21 3.91 -9.34
CA LYS A 29 2.16 4.94 -9.74
C LYS A 29 1.65 5.86 -10.85
N PRO A 30 1.05 5.33 -11.93
CA PRO A 30 0.50 6.21 -12.98
C PRO A 30 -0.61 7.11 -12.49
N LEU A 31 -1.23 6.76 -11.38
CA LEU A 31 -2.28 7.57 -10.77
C LEU A 31 -1.74 8.62 -9.81
N GLY A 32 -0.42 8.67 -9.65
CA GLY A 32 0.21 9.66 -8.81
C GLY A 32 0.43 9.25 -7.36
N TYR A 33 0.23 7.99 -7.04
CA TYR A 33 0.40 7.52 -5.67
C TYR A 33 1.82 7.01 -5.43
N GLU A 34 2.34 7.31 -4.25
CA GLU A 34 3.63 6.81 -3.80
C GLU A 34 3.46 6.12 -2.45
N ARG A 35 4.13 4.99 -2.29
CA ARG A 35 4.12 4.28 -1.02
C ARG A 35 5.00 5.04 -0.02
N TRP A 36 4.43 5.37 1.14
CA TRP A 36 5.18 6.07 2.16
C TRP A 36 5.28 5.30 3.47
N ALA A 37 4.42 4.31 3.67
CA ALA A 37 4.46 3.51 4.87
C ALA A 37 3.90 2.12 4.58
N SER A 38 4.36 1.14 5.34
CA SER A 38 3.86 -0.22 5.22
C SER A 38 4.05 -0.95 6.53
N GLY A 39 3.23 -1.95 6.75
CA GLY A 39 3.29 -2.75 7.95
C GLY A 39 2.60 -4.08 7.75
N ILE A 40 2.67 -4.93 8.75
CA ILE A 40 1.98 -6.20 8.76
C ILE A 40 1.53 -6.51 10.17
N ASN A 41 0.30 -7.00 10.29
CA ASN A 41 -0.21 -7.47 11.56
C ASN A 41 0.03 -8.98 11.64
N LEU A 42 0.93 -9.38 12.51
CA LEU A 42 1.32 -10.79 12.61
C LEU A 42 0.23 -11.68 13.19
N LYS A 43 -0.71 -11.10 13.92
CA LYS A 43 -1.81 -11.87 14.49
C LYS A 43 -2.87 -12.18 13.44
N THR A 44 -3.23 -11.21 12.64
CA THR A 44 -4.27 -11.38 11.63
C THR A 44 -3.71 -11.70 10.26
N ARG A 45 -2.40 -11.53 10.10
CA ARG A 45 -1.71 -11.71 8.83
C ARG A 45 -2.24 -10.80 7.74
N VAL A 46 -2.58 -9.57 8.11
CA VAL A 46 -3.02 -8.56 7.18
C VAL A 46 -1.86 -7.63 6.86
N ARG A 47 -1.54 -7.54 5.59
CA ARG A 47 -0.55 -6.61 5.08
C ARG A 47 -1.22 -5.27 4.84
N ASP A 48 -0.57 -4.22 5.28
CA ASP A 48 -1.11 -2.87 5.22
C ASP A 48 -0.09 -1.96 4.54
N ILE A 49 -0.49 -1.30 3.48
CA ILE A 49 0.38 -0.41 2.73
C ILE A 49 -0.32 0.92 2.54
N ALA A 50 0.32 1.98 2.95
CA ALA A 50 -0.23 3.32 2.83
C ALA A 50 0.43 4.07 1.68
N PHE A 51 -0.41 4.73 0.89
CA PHE A 51 0.02 5.53 -0.25
C PHE A 51 -0.49 6.95 -0.10
N ASP A 52 0.20 7.87 -0.72
CA ASP A 52 -0.24 9.25 -0.78
C ASP A 52 0.13 9.82 -2.14
N THR A 53 -0.58 10.85 -2.57
CA THR A 53 -0.23 11.50 -3.82
C THR A 53 0.94 12.44 -3.59
N LYS A 54 1.77 12.54 -4.61
CA LYS A 54 2.93 13.39 -4.55
C LYS A 54 2.56 14.87 -4.54
N ASN A 55 1.48 15.20 -5.23
CA ASN A 55 1.02 16.58 -5.37
C ASN A 55 -0.24 16.81 -4.59
N HIS A 56 -0.11 16.91 -3.31
CA HIS A 56 -1.27 17.28 -2.49
C HIS A 56 -0.98 18.62 -1.82
N TYR A 57 -1.96 19.43 -1.74
CA TYR A 57 -1.84 20.73 -1.13
C TYR A 57 -2.89 20.93 -0.07
#